data_daf9327e1ddc3cb8ab9c997386cd6761
#
_entry.id   daf9327e1ddc3cb8ab9c997386cd6761
#
_cell.length_a   1.000
_cell.length_b   1.000
_cell.length_c   1.000
_cell.angle_alpha   90.00
_cell.angle_beta   90.00
_cell.angle_gamma   90.00
#
_symmetry.space_group_name_H-M   'P 1'
#
loop_
_entity.id
_entity.type
_entity.pdbx_description
1 polymer ?
#
loop_
_entity_poly.entity_id
_entity_poly.type
_entity_poly.pdbx_seq_one_letter_code
_entity_poly.pdbx_strand_id
1 'polypeptide(L)'
;MKTGLTSLLAVAAVALGACASGDSSTRSAAAAAAAADDTAVVILPNVGAAAAVQSGCWATFYDERNFNGSSLTLVGPVELQSLDKGSARQLKREIKSIVMGPRATLIVYEKQFLSARSVGFQPDTREAGLAEKLGFGGRIESMRMTCA
;
A
#
# COMPACT_ATOMS: atom_id res chain seq x y z
N MET A 1 59.29 -41.59 -24.64
CA MET A 1 60.40 -40.79 -24.05
C MET A 1 59.80 -39.95 -22.99
N LYS A 2 60.15 -40.32 -21.78
CA LYS A 2 60.51 -39.50 -20.61
C LYS A 2 59.38 -38.67 -20.08
N THR A 3 58.81 -39.09 -19.00
CA THR A 3 59.20 -39.04 -17.57
C THR A 3 58.99 -37.67 -16.91
N GLY A 4 58.34 -37.73 -15.77
CA GLY A 4 58.41 -36.83 -14.66
C GLY A 4 57.06 -36.55 -14.05
N LEU A 5 56.50 -37.22 -13.14
CA LEU A 5 56.73 -37.55 -11.72
C LEU A 5 57.17 -36.36 -10.89
N THR A 6 56.32 -35.96 -10.00
CA THR A 6 56.51 -35.60 -8.58
C THR A 6 55.34 -34.74 -8.16
N SER A 7 54.43 -35.15 -7.33
CA SER A 7 54.49 -35.54 -5.92
C SER A 7 54.74 -34.34 -4.99
N LEU A 8 53.90 -34.29 -4.02
CA LEU A 8 53.93 -33.78 -2.62
C LEU A 8 52.98 -32.65 -2.37
N LEU A 9 51.95 -33.01 -1.64
CA LEU A 9 51.78 -32.95 -0.18
C LEU A 9 51.62 -31.53 0.39
N ALA A 10 50.54 -31.39 0.91
CA ALA A 10 50.25 -31.11 2.32
C ALA A 10 49.62 -29.76 2.61
N VAL A 11 48.71 -29.90 3.41
CA VAL A 11 48.43 -29.29 4.70
C VAL A 11 47.16 -28.47 4.76
N ALA A 12 46.34 -29.05 5.57
CA ALA A 12 45.16 -28.49 6.21
C ALA A 12 45.39 -27.09 6.78
N ALA A 13 44.41 -26.25 6.59
CA ALA A 13 44.09 -25.18 7.52
C ALA A 13 42.60 -25.13 7.67
N VAL A 14 42.14 -25.63 8.76
CA VAL A 14 40.81 -25.38 9.32
C VAL A 14 40.78 -23.92 9.72
N ALA A 15 39.94 -23.14 9.10
CA ALA A 15 39.53 -21.86 9.63
C ALA A 15 38.02 -21.89 9.76
N LEU A 16 37.58 -22.12 10.98
CA LEU A 16 36.26 -21.80 11.42
C LEU A 16 36.08 -20.28 11.34
N GLY A 17 35.39 -19.84 10.33
CA GLY A 17 34.91 -18.49 10.22
C GLY A 17 33.38 -18.52 10.21
N ALA A 18 32.79 -18.49 11.36
CA ALA A 18 31.37 -18.21 11.51
C ALA A 18 31.14 -16.75 11.17
N CYS A 19 30.83 -16.46 9.93
CA CYS A 19 30.19 -15.20 9.56
C CYS A 19 28.71 -15.48 9.49
N ALA A 20 28.02 -15.14 10.53
CA ALA A 20 26.60 -14.92 10.54
C ALA A 20 26.31 -13.74 9.60
N SER A 21 26.05 -14.05 8.36
CA SER A 21 25.45 -13.08 7.44
C SER A 21 23.98 -12.97 7.80
N GLY A 22 23.66 -11.88 8.47
CA GLY A 22 22.30 -11.56 8.83
C GLY A 22 21.46 -11.44 7.57
N ASP A 23 20.54 -12.35 7.42
CA ASP A 23 19.41 -12.24 6.51
C ASP A 23 18.53 -11.07 6.95
N SER A 24 18.77 -9.92 6.36
CA SER A 24 17.94 -8.72 6.54
C SER A 24 16.87 -8.56 5.47
N SER A 25 16.52 -9.62 4.75
CA SER A 25 15.62 -9.50 3.59
C SER A 25 14.23 -10.10 3.75
N THR A 26 13.85 -10.58 4.91
CA THR A 26 12.52 -11.22 5.08
C THR A 26 11.66 -10.61 6.18
N ARG A 27 11.77 -9.31 6.41
CA ARG A 27 10.94 -8.61 7.40
C ARG A 27 9.91 -7.65 6.83
N SER A 28 9.42 -7.88 5.65
CA SER A 28 8.41 -6.96 5.07
C SER A 28 7.06 -7.57 4.76
N ALA A 29 6.81 -8.82 5.11
CA ALA A 29 5.57 -9.46 4.70
C ALA A 29 4.69 -10.00 5.84
N ALA A 30 5.00 -9.72 7.10
CA ALA A 30 4.29 -10.36 8.20
C ALA A 30 3.79 -9.40 9.29
N ALA A 31 3.43 -8.20 8.95
CA ALA A 31 2.84 -7.28 9.92
C ALA A 31 1.46 -6.78 9.51
N ALA A 32 0.61 -7.66 9.11
CA ALA A 32 -0.78 -7.32 8.77
C ALA A 32 -1.77 -8.32 9.38
N ALA A 33 -1.54 -8.75 10.61
CA ALA A 33 -2.57 -9.50 11.31
C ALA A 33 -2.45 -9.23 12.80
N ALA A 34 -3.34 -8.46 13.30
CA ALA A 34 -3.90 -8.43 14.64
C ALA A 34 -3.96 -7.03 15.24
N ALA A 35 -5.10 -6.53 15.33
CA ALA A 35 -5.70 -6.03 16.54
C ALA A 35 -6.86 -5.13 16.19
N ALA A 36 -7.98 -5.49 16.67
CA ALA A 36 -9.13 -4.62 16.80
C ALA A 36 -8.69 -3.32 17.45
N ASP A 37 -9.06 -2.21 16.84
CA ASP A 37 -9.09 -0.83 17.34
C ASP A 37 -8.02 0.15 16.86
N ASP A 38 -7.00 -0.27 16.14
CA ASP A 38 -6.14 0.67 15.43
C ASP A 38 -5.92 0.10 14.02
N THR A 39 -6.86 0.36 13.14
CA THR A 39 -6.79 -0.10 11.75
C THR A 39 -5.53 0.48 11.14
N ALA A 40 -4.52 -0.35 10.98
CA ALA A 40 -3.28 0.03 10.37
C ALA A 40 -3.56 0.41 8.91
N VAL A 41 -3.69 1.70 8.68
CA VAL A 41 -3.83 2.26 7.34
C VAL A 41 -2.47 2.20 6.68
N VAL A 42 -2.29 1.25 5.79
CA VAL A 42 -1.10 1.20 4.96
C VAL A 42 -1.29 2.20 3.82
N ILE A 43 -0.80 3.40 4.00
CA ILE A 43 -0.70 4.40 2.93
C ILE A 43 0.66 4.21 2.28
N LEU A 44 0.66 3.65 1.10
CA LEU A 44 1.88 3.48 0.31
C LEU A 44 2.07 4.71 -0.58
N PRO A 45 3.17 5.44 -0.42
CA PRO A 45 3.58 6.37 -1.47
C PRO A 45 3.86 5.58 -2.75
N ASN A 46 3.69 6.19 -3.89
CA ASN A 46 3.65 5.64 -5.25
C ASN A 46 4.68 4.54 -5.60
N VAL A 47 5.71 4.37 -4.79
CA VAL A 47 6.83 3.43 -5.01
C VAL A 47 6.54 2.01 -4.50
N GLY A 48 5.50 1.81 -3.69
CA GLY A 48 5.13 0.51 -3.09
C GLY A 48 3.97 -0.21 -3.77
N ALA A 49 3.53 0.27 -4.91
CA ALA A 49 2.31 -0.19 -5.58
C ALA A 49 2.32 -1.66 -6.03
N ALA A 50 3.47 -2.30 -6.18
CA ALA A 50 3.54 -3.64 -6.75
C ALA A 50 2.81 -4.71 -5.92
N ALA A 51 2.97 -4.71 -4.59
CA ALA A 51 2.28 -5.65 -3.72
C ALA A 51 0.78 -5.32 -3.58
N ALA A 52 0.43 -4.04 -3.58
CA ALA A 52 -0.94 -3.57 -3.54
C ALA A 52 -1.72 -3.94 -4.82
N VAL A 53 -1.07 -3.81 -5.96
CA VAL A 53 -1.64 -4.19 -7.26
C VAL A 53 -1.94 -5.68 -7.32
N GLN A 54 -1.08 -6.53 -6.75
CA GLN A 54 -1.31 -7.99 -6.72
C GLN A 54 -2.55 -8.40 -5.92
N SER A 55 -2.88 -7.67 -4.85
CA SER A 55 -4.09 -7.95 -4.06
C SER A 55 -5.37 -7.61 -4.82
N GLY A 56 -5.30 -6.67 -5.75
CA GLY A 56 -6.46 -6.11 -6.45
C GLY A 56 -7.39 -5.25 -5.58
N CYS A 57 -7.11 -5.16 -4.27
CA CYS A 57 -7.93 -4.40 -3.32
C CYS A 57 -7.20 -3.12 -2.90
N TRP A 58 -7.25 -2.12 -3.74
CA TRP A 58 -6.57 -0.86 -3.53
C TRP A 58 -7.33 0.31 -4.17
N ALA A 59 -7.04 1.51 -3.69
CA ALA A 59 -7.49 2.77 -4.29
C ALA A 59 -6.34 3.76 -4.31
N THR A 60 -6.06 4.36 -5.46
CA THR A 60 -5.06 5.42 -5.61
C THR A 60 -5.77 6.75 -5.78
N PHE A 61 -5.45 7.68 -4.89
CA PHE A 61 -5.98 9.03 -4.85
C PHE A 61 -4.95 10.02 -5.37
N TYR A 62 -5.38 10.99 -6.16
CA TYR A 62 -4.53 12.03 -6.75
C TYR A 62 -5.01 13.41 -6.32
N ASP A 63 -4.07 14.31 -6.06
CA ASP A 63 -4.36 15.70 -5.68
C ASP A 63 -4.65 16.62 -6.87
N GLU A 64 -4.51 16.10 -8.10
CA GLU A 64 -4.90 16.78 -9.32
C GLU A 64 -5.92 15.97 -10.14
N ARG A 65 -6.57 16.64 -11.08
CA ARG A 65 -7.48 16.01 -12.04
C ARG A 65 -6.71 15.13 -13.02
N ASN A 66 -7.43 14.25 -13.68
CA ASN A 66 -6.89 13.39 -14.74
C ASN A 66 -5.72 12.53 -14.29
N PHE A 67 -5.72 12.12 -13.00
CA PHE A 67 -4.73 11.20 -12.43
C PHE A 67 -3.30 11.78 -12.42
N ASN A 68 -3.20 13.10 -12.31
CA ASN A 68 -1.95 13.83 -12.22
C ASN A 68 -1.63 14.24 -10.78
N GLY A 69 -0.43 14.82 -10.61
CA GLY A 69 0.05 15.33 -9.33
C GLY A 69 0.57 14.25 -8.39
N SER A 70 0.56 14.54 -7.10
CA SER A 70 0.96 13.61 -6.06
C SER A 70 -0.13 12.56 -5.84
N SER A 71 0.28 11.32 -5.60
CA SER A 71 -0.68 10.25 -5.36
C SER A 71 -0.39 9.49 -4.06
N LEU A 72 -1.46 8.92 -3.50
CA LEU A 72 -1.43 8.04 -2.35
C LEU A 72 -2.26 6.80 -2.65
N THR A 73 -1.75 5.63 -2.33
CA THR A 73 -2.48 4.37 -2.49
C THR A 73 -2.87 3.81 -1.13
N LEU A 74 -4.17 3.58 -0.97
CA LEU A 74 -4.76 2.90 0.16
C LEU A 74 -4.99 1.44 -0.21
N VAL A 75 -4.56 0.53 0.65
CA VAL A 75 -4.78 -0.91 0.48
C VAL A 75 -5.83 -1.37 1.48
N GLY A 76 -6.83 -2.11 0.98
CA GLY A 76 -7.92 -2.61 1.79
C GLY A 76 -7.79 -4.08 2.18
N PRO A 77 -8.78 -4.60 2.94
CA PRO A 77 -9.95 -3.88 3.44
C PRO A 77 -9.60 -2.91 4.57
N VAL A 78 -10.27 -1.77 4.63
CA VAL A 78 -9.98 -0.76 5.64
C VAL A 78 -11.20 0.11 5.92
N GLU A 79 -11.37 0.52 7.17
CA GLU A 79 -12.38 1.48 7.60
C GLU A 79 -11.69 2.64 8.32
N LEU A 80 -11.86 3.84 7.80
CA LEU A 80 -11.33 5.08 8.35
C LEU A 80 -12.50 5.94 8.83
N GLN A 81 -12.79 5.89 10.11
CA GLN A 81 -13.87 6.68 10.71
C GLN A 81 -13.55 8.18 10.76
N SER A 82 -12.27 8.55 10.66
CA SER A 82 -11.82 9.93 10.58
C SER A 82 -10.51 10.03 9.81
N LEU A 83 -10.41 11.02 8.93
CA LEU A 83 -9.17 11.37 8.24
C LEU A 83 -8.37 12.45 8.99
N ASP A 84 -8.74 12.80 10.22
CA ASP A 84 -8.05 13.84 10.99
C ASP A 84 -6.83 13.33 11.77
N LYS A 85 -6.65 12.02 11.87
CA LYS A 85 -5.65 11.40 12.74
C LYS A 85 -4.66 10.52 11.96
N GLY A 86 -3.48 10.39 12.51
CA GLY A 86 -2.45 9.47 12.02
C GLY A 86 -2.07 9.69 10.56
N SER A 87 -1.72 8.61 9.89
CA SER A 87 -1.37 8.61 8.46
C SER A 87 -2.55 8.95 7.54
N ALA A 88 -3.79 8.74 8.00
CA ALA A 88 -4.99 9.08 7.26
C ALA A 88 -5.12 10.58 6.93
N ARG A 89 -4.45 11.47 7.71
CA ARG A 89 -4.40 12.91 7.42
C ARG A 89 -3.86 13.23 6.03
N GLN A 90 -3.04 12.37 5.47
CA GLN A 90 -2.54 12.56 4.11
C GLN A 90 -3.64 12.45 3.06
N LEU A 91 -4.70 11.67 3.34
CA LEU A 91 -5.89 11.53 2.50
C LEU A 91 -6.87 12.72 2.65
N LYS A 92 -6.67 13.57 3.67
CA LYS A 92 -7.48 14.79 3.86
C LYS A 92 -7.11 15.92 2.90
N ARG A 93 -6.03 15.77 2.13
CA ARG A 93 -5.72 16.68 1.03
C ARG A 93 -6.85 16.64 0.01
N GLU A 94 -6.98 17.73 -0.72
CA GLU A 94 -7.97 17.83 -1.77
C GLU A 94 -7.73 16.74 -2.82
N ILE A 95 -8.56 15.70 -2.76
CA ILE A 95 -8.51 14.59 -3.71
C ILE A 95 -9.32 14.99 -4.93
N LYS A 96 -8.70 15.00 -6.11
CA LYS A 96 -9.34 15.44 -7.36
C LYS A 96 -9.59 14.33 -8.36
N SER A 97 -8.87 13.21 -8.26
CA SER A 97 -9.15 12.02 -9.07
C SER A 97 -8.78 10.75 -8.32
N ILE A 98 -9.36 9.62 -8.74
CA ILE A 98 -9.21 8.31 -8.09
C ILE A 98 -9.17 7.19 -9.12
N VAL A 99 -8.36 6.18 -8.83
CA VAL A 99 -8.33 4.90 -9.56
C VAL A 99 -8.54 3.77 -8.56
N MET A 100 -9.46 2.87 -8.87
CA MET A 100 -9.78 1.71 -8.06
C MET A 100 -9.19 0.43 -8.63
N GLY A 101 -8.75 -0.46 -7.78
CA GLY A 101 -8.35 -1.81 -8.15
C GLY A 101 -9.55 -2.71 -8.45
N PRO A 102 -9.31 -3.86 -9.12
CA PRO A 102 -10.38 -4.75 -9.62
C PRO A 102 -11.17 -5.48 -8.53
N ARG A 103 -10.71 -5.44 -7.27
CA ARG A 103 -11.38 -6.09 -6.14
C ARG A 103 -11.77 -5.11 -5.03
N ALA A 104 -11.59 -3.82 -5.28
CA ALA A 104 -11.87 -2.78 -4.30
C ALA A 104 -13.25 -2.15 -4.54
N THR A 105 -14.06 -2.09 -3.50
CA THR A 105 -15.25 -1.23 -3.43
C THR A 105 -15.01 -0.20 -2.34
N LEU A 106 -15.15 1.08 -2.67
CA LEU A 106 -14.91 2.18 -1.75
C LEU A 106 -16.18 3.00 -1.56
N ILE A 107 -16.50 3.33 -0.32
CA ILE A 107 -17.53 4.31 0.03
C ILE A 107 -16.84 5.45 0.79
N VAL A 108 -17.01 6.66 0.30
CA VAL A 108 -16.51 7.87 0.94
C VAL A 108 -17.68 8.68 1.52
N TYR A 109 -17.43 9.36 2.63
CA TYR A 109 -18.44 10.09 3.38
C TYR A 109 -18.03 11.53 3.62
N GLU A 110 -19.02 12.42 3.60
CA GLU A 110 -18.85 13.86 3.81
C GLU A 110 -18.41 14.20 5.24
N LYS A 111 -18.82 13.38 6.22
CA LYS A 111 -18.54 13.59 7.65
C LYS A 111 -17.78 12.41 8.24
N GLN A 112 -17.22 12.63 9.41
CA GLN A 112 -16.60 11.60 10.23
C GLN A 112 -17.62 10.53 10.63
N PHE A 113 -17.11 9.39 11.09
CA PHE A 113 -17.89 8.25 11.59
C PHE A 113 -18.87 7.69 10.55
N LEU A 114 -18.45 7.67 9.26
CA LEU A 114 -19.22 7.12 8.15
C LEU A 114 -20.63 7.71 8.07
N SER A 115 -20.74 9.01 8.24
CA SER A 115 -22.03 9.70 8.35
C SER A 115 -22.25 10.76 7.27
N ALA A 116 -23.47 11.27 7.18
CA ALA A 116 -23.95 12.23 6.20
C ALA A 116 -23.98 11.65 4.76
N ARG A 117 -23.75 12.49 3.75
CA ARG A 117 -23.79 12.04 2.35
C ARG A 117 -22.63 11.12 2.05
N SER A 118 -22.87 10.12 1.20
CA SER A 118 -21.85 9.18 0.77
C SER A 118 -21.90 8.94 -0.72
N VAL A 119 -20.75 8.57 -1.28
CA VAL A 119 -20.61 8.16 -2.69
C VAL A 119 -19.81 6.88 -2.73
N GLY A 120 -20.33 5.88 -3.47
CA GLY A 120 -19.70 4.60 -3.68
C GLY A 120 -18.95 4.53 -5.02
N PHE A 121 -17.80 3.88 -4.99
CA PHE A 121 -17.00 3.57 -6.17
C PHE A 121 -16.88 2.06 -6.31
N GLN A 122 -17.19 1.56 -7.49
CA GLN A 122 -17.12 0.13 -7.81
C GLN A 122 -15.70 -0.28 -8.20
N PRO A 123 -15.40 -1.59 -8.23
CA PRO A 123 -14.14 -2.09 -8.79
C PRO A 123 -13.86 -1.51 -10.18
N ASP A 124 -12.57 -1.32 -10.48
CA ASP A 124 -12.07 -0.78 -11.75
C ASP A 124 -12.53 0.66 -12.08
N THR A 125 -13.14 1.36 -11.15
CA THR A 125 -13.54 2.76 -11.35
C THR A 125 -12.31 3.65 -11.58
N ARG A 126 -12.42 4.53 -12.57
CA ARG A 126 -11.48 5.63 -12.84
C ARG A 126 -12.27 6.93 -12.94
N GLU A 127 -12.13 7.79 -11.92
CA GLU A 127 -12.83 9.06 -11.86
C GLU A 127 -11.82 10.21 -11.94
N ALA A 128 -11.85 10.95 -13.05
CA ALA A 128 -10.89 12.01 -13.34
C ALA A 128 -11.26 13.36 -12.72
N GLY A 129 -12.50 13.51 -12.29
CA GLY A 129 -13.08 14.73 -11.71
C GLY A 129 -13.89 14.45 -10.46
N LEU A 130 -13.22 14.07 -9.37
CA LEU A 130 -13.87 13.57 -8.17
C LEU A 130 -14.84 14.57 -7.52
N ALA A 131 -14.52 15.86 -7.53
CA ALA A 131 -15.33 16.89 -6.89
C ALA A 131 -16.75 16.96 -7.46
N GLU A 132 -16.89 16.83 -8.78
CA GLU A 132 -18.19 16.79 -9.47
C GLU A 132 -18.96 15.53 -9.13
N LYS A 133 -18.27 14.39 -9.05
CA LYS A 133 -18.87 13.10 -8.70
C LYS A 133 -19.40 13.07 -7.27
N LEU A 134 -18.68 13.65 -6.33
CA LEU A 134 -19.03 13.66 -4.93
C LEU A 134 -20.27 14.53 -4.64
N GLY A 135 -20.43 15.65 -5.33
CA GLY A 135 -21.57 16.56 -5.13
C GLY A 135 -21.59 17.28 -3.77
N PHE A 136 -20.56 17.08 -2.91
CA PHE A 136 -20.41 17.75 -1.62
C PHE A 136 -19.06 18.49 -1.49
N GLY A 137 -18.60 19.06 -2.61
CA GLY A 137 -17.44 19.97 -2.63
C GLY A 137 -16.09 19.28 -2.44
N GLY A 138 -16.00 17.97 -2.72
CA GLY A 138 -14.72 17.24 -2.72
C GLY A 138 -14.11 16.97 -1.34
N ARG A 139 -14.80 17.32 -0.25
CA ARG A 139 -14.30 17.10 1.10
C ARG A 139 -14.73 15.74 1.62
N ILE A 140 -13.76 14.83 1.78
CA ILE A 140 -13.96 13.51 2.37
C ILE A 140 -13.45 13.54 3.81
N GLU A 141 -14.25 13.11 4.78
CA GLU A 141 -13.84 13.06 6.19
C GLU A 141 -13.77 11.63 6.77
N SER A 142 -14.41 10.66 6.12
CA SER A 142 -14.29 9.24 6.46
C SER A 142 -14.52 8.37 5.23
N MET A 143 -14.08 7.12 5.29
CA MET A 143 -14.25 6.19 4.18
C MET A 143 -14.18 4.72 4.65
N ARG A 144 -14.79 3.85 3.84
CA ARG A 144 -14.72 2.40 4.02
C ARG A 144 -14.38 1.74 2.70
N MET A 145 -13.38 0.87 2.71
CA MET A 145 -13.03 0.04 1.55
C MET A 145 -13.20 -1.44 1.91
N THR A 146 -13.88 -2.15 1.03
CA THR A 146 -14.07 -3.61 1.11
C THR A 146 -13.46 -4.29 -0.09
N CYS A 147 -13.12 -5.56 0.06
CA CYS A 147 -12.47 -6.38 -0.96
C CYS A 147 -13.38 -7.55 -1.32
N ALA A 148 -13.50 -7.82 -2.63
CA ALA A 148 -14.19 -9.01 -3.15
C ALA A 148 -13.24 -10.20 -3.27
#